data_c18b9d76eaabe6f2e1fe8ee45a6510e3
#
_entry.id   c18b9d76eaabe6f2e1fe8ee45a6510e3
#
_cell.length_a   1.000
_cell.length_b   1.000
_cell.length_c   1.000
_cell.angle_alpha   90.00
_cell.angle_beta   90.00
_cell.angle_gamma   90.00
#
_symmetry.space_group_name_H-M   'P 1'
#
loop_
_entity.id
_entity.type
_entity.pdbx_description
1 polymer ?
#
loop_
_entity_poly.entity_id
_entity_poly.type
_entity_poly.pdbx_seq_one_letter_code
_entity_poly.pdbx_strand_id
1 'polypeptide(L)'
;MYKADSKIAEEFIDHQEILETLEYARSNKSNRALIEQLIDKAARCKGLSHREAALLLECDQPDLIEHIFHLAQEIKHKFYGNRIVMFAPLYLSNYCVNGCVYCPYHLKNKTIARKKLTQEEIRKEVIALQDMGHKRLALEAGEDPLRNPIEYILESIRTIYSIKHKNGAIRRVNVNIAATTVEN
;
A
#
# COMPACT_ATOMS: atom_id res chain seq x y z
N MET A 1 5.46 17.46 19.40
CA MET A 1 5.75 16.11 19.98
C MET A 1 4.91 15.12 19.20
N TYR A 2 5.52 14.11 18.58
CA TYR A 2 4.85 13.09 17.77
C TYR A 2 3.81 12.30 18.58
N LYS A 3 2.57 12.20 18.06
CA LYS A 3 1.46 11.48 18.67
C LYS A 3 0.84 10.55 17.62
N ALA A 4 1.23 9.29 17.62
CA ALA A 4 0.82 8.30 16.63
C ALA A 4 -0.69 8.00 16.58
N ASP A 5 -1.39 8.28 17.66
CA ASP A 5 -2.83 8.05 17.87
C ASP A 5 -3.69 9.31 17.68
N SER A 6 -3.07 10.44 17.34
CA SER A 6 -3.79 11.68 17.04
C SER A 6 -4.53 11.60 15.71
N LYS A 7 -5.65 12.29 15.61
CA LYS A 7 -6.39 12.51 14.36
C LYS A 7 -5.99 13.82 13.65
N ILE A 8 -5.06 14.55 14.20
CA ILE A 8 -4.54 15.80 13.64
C ILE A 8 -3.22 15.50 12.95
N ALA A 9 -3.17 15.69 11.63
CA ALA A 9 -2.01 15.31 10.81
C ALA A 9 -0.69 15.92 11.32
N GLU A 10 -0.69 17.17 11.72
CA GLU A 10 0.46 17.91 12.23
C GLU A 10 1.00 17.34 13.55
N GLU A 11 0.23 16.51 14.24
CA GLU A 11 0.67 15.87 15.49
C GLU A 11 1.31 14.49 15.26
N PHE A 12 1.01 13.80 14.14
CA PHE A 12 1.60 12.50 13.82
C PHE A 12 2.49 12.51 12.56
N ILE A 13 2.51 13.62 11.81
CA ILE A 13 3.46 13.86 10.73
C ILE A 13 4.40 14.97 11.18
N ASP A 14 5.58 14.58 11.67
CA ASP A 14 6.61 15.53 12.07
C ASP A 14 7.52 15.83 10.87
N HIS A 15 7.25 16.93 10.16
CA HIS A 15 8.01 17.33 8.98
C HIS A 15 9.47 17.61 9.31
N GLN A 16 9.76 18.20 10.48
CA GLN A 16 11.12 18.50 10.87
C GLN A 16 11.93 17.21 11.12
N GLU A 17 11.32 16.23 11.81
CA GLU A 17 11.94 14.92 12.00
C GLU A 17 12.21 14.20 10.68
N ILE A 18 11.34 14.35 9.67
CA ILE A 18 11.58 13.79 8.33
C ILE A 18 12.82 14.43 7.70
N LEU A 19 12.93 15.77 7.73
CA LEU A 19 14.08 16.47 7.17
C LEU A 19 15.40 16.11 7.88
N GLU A 20 15.37 16.06 9.21
CA GLU A 20 16.52 15.66 10.03
C GLU A 20 16.94 14.20 9.77
N THR A 21 15.97 13.32 9.57
CA THR A 21 16.21 11.91 9.21
C THR A 21 16.91 11.79 7.86
N LEU A 22 16.46 12.54 6.86
CA LEU A 22 17.07 12.53 5.52
C LEU A 22 18.49 13.09 5.56
N GLU A 23 18.71 14.18 6.30
CA GLU A 23 20.05 14.77 6.44
C GLU A 23 21.00 13.84 7.20
N TYR A 24 20.52 13.22 8.29
CA TYR A 24 21.28 12.21 9.01
C TYR A 24 21.69 11.03 8.10
N ALA A 25 20.77 10.53 7.29
CA ALA A 25 21.05 9.45 6.37
C ALA A 25 22.11 9.85 5.32
N ARG A 26 21.97 11.02 4.70
CA ARG A 26 22.94 11.55 3.73
C ARG A 26 24.34 11.73 4.33
N SER A 27 24.42 12.30 5.54
CA SER A 27 25.68 12.55 6.23
C SER A 27 26.40 11.25 6.64
N ASN A 28 25.66 10.14 6.77
CA ASN A 28 26.21 8.85 7.20
C ASN A 28 26.21 7.76 6.11
N LYS A 29 25.82 8.09 4.87
CA LYS A 29 25.66 7.09 3.79
C LYS A 29 26.91 6.26 3.47
N SER A 30 28.10 6.78 3.76
CA SER A 30 29.39 6.10 3.60
C SER A 30 29.95 5.54 4.93
N ASN A 31 29.21 5.63 6.03
CA ASN A 31 29.64 5.10 7.34
C ASN A 31 29.47 3.59 7.40
N ARG A 32 30.50 2.88 6.91
CA ARG A 32 30.50 1.43 6.76
C ARG A 32 30.13 0.69 8.06
N ALA A 33 30.80 1.04 9.15
CA ALA A 33 30.61 0.34 10.42
C ALA A 33 29.16 0.46 10.93
N LEU A 34 28.54 1.63 10.77
CA LEU A 34 27.15 1.85 11.16
C LEU A 34 26.20 1.06 10.26
N ILE A 35 26.43 1.05 8.94
CA ILE A 35 25.60 0.31 7.99
C ILE A 35 25.67 -1.18 8.25
N GLU A 36 26.87 -1.75 8.49
CA GLU A 36 27.04 -3.16 8.84
C GLU A 36 26.28 -3.53 10.13
N GLN A 37 26.33 -2.68 11.16
CA GLN A 37 25.54 -2.88 12.39
C GLN A 37 24.02 -2.91 12.11
N LEU A 38 23.54 -2.07 11.19
CA LEU A 38 22.12 -2.04 10.83
C LEU A 38 21.70 -3.25 10.00
N ILE A 39 22.57 -3.74 9.12
CA ILE A 39 22.35 -5.00 8.38
C ILE A 39 22.24 -6.16 9.38
N ASP A 40 23.14 -6.26 10.36
CA ASP A 40 23.09 -7.28 11.41
C ASP A 40 21.80 -7.16 12.27
N LYS A 41 21.38 -5.94 12.55
CA LYS A 41 20.11 -5.70 13.25
C LYS A 41 18.92 -6.16 12.43
N ALA A 42 18.90 -5.83 11.13
CA ALA A 42 17.84 -6.23 10.20
C ALA A 42 17.73 -7.75 10.07
N ALA A 43 18.86 -8.48 10.08
CA ALA A 43 18.89 -9.94 10.04
C ALA A 43 18.13 -10.61 11.20
N ARG A 44 17.99 -9.92 12.33
CA ARG A 44 17.20 -10.40 13.49
C ARG A 44 15.69 -10.31 13.25
N CYS A 45 15.24 -9.67 12.16
CA CYS A 45 13.83 -9.53 11.76
C CYS A 45 12.92 -8.86 12.84
N LYS A 46 13.46 -7.94 13.64
CA LYS A 46 12.71 -7.22 14.69
C LYS A 46 12.30 -5.81 14.29
N GLY A 47 12.54 -5.44 13.02
CA GLY A 47 12.27 -4.12 12.49
C GLY A 47 13.42 -3.13 12.67
N LEU A 48 13.34 -2.06 11.90
CA LEU A 48 14.26 -0.91 11.94
C LEU A 48 13.44 0.35 12.26
N SER A 49 14.07 1.34 12.91
CA SER A 49 13.48 2.67 13.01
C SER A 49 13.48 3.36 11.64
N HIS A 50 12.72 4.46 11.50
CA HIS A 50 12.71 5.24 10.26
C HIS A 50 14.10 5.83 9.92
N ARG A 51 14.88 6.30 10.91
CA ARG A 51 16.26 6.78 10.71
C ARG A 51 17.20 5.66 10.25
N GLU A 52 17.08 4.48 10.82
CA GLU A 52 17.87 3.30 10.42
C GLU A 52 17.51 2.85 9.01
N ALA A 53 16.23 2.82 8.67
CA ALA A 53 15.78 2.48 7.31
C ALA A 53 16.25 3.53 6.29
N ALA A 54 16.14 4.81 6.61
CA ALA A 54 16.62 5.88 5.75
C ALA A 54 18.12 5.76 5.44
N LEU A 55 18.94 5.40 6.44
CA LEU A 55 20.37 5.21 6.24
C LEU A 55 20.68 4.02 5.32
N LEU A 56 19.97 2.91 5.44
CA LEU A 56 20.15 1.78 4.52
C LEU A 56 19.74 2.13 3.09
N LEU A 57 18.72 2.97 2.91
CA LEU A 57 18.27 3.46 1.60
C LEU A 57 19.27 4.43 0.94
N GLU A 58 19.98 5.24 1.74
CA GLU A 58 20.99 6.19 1.26
C GLU A 58 22.38 5.56 1.10
N CYS A 59 22.58 4.30 1.48
CA CYS A 59 23.87 3.61 1.36
C CYS A 59 24.42 3.70 -0.08
N ASP A 60 25.68 4.14 -0.24
CA ASP A 60 26.33 4.32 -1.54
C ASP A 60 27.50 3.35 -1.77
N GLN A 61 27.68 2.35 -0.89
CA GLN A 61 28.74 1.33 -1.00
C GLN A 61 28.23 0.07 -1.70
N PRO A 62 28.73 -0.26 -2.91
CA PRO A 62 28.14 -1.32 -3.74
C PRO A 62 28.09 -2.70 -3.06
N ASP A 63 29.14 -3.07 -2.32
CA ASP A 63 29.20 -4.36 -1.62
C ASP A 63 28.20 -4.44 -0.45
N LEU A 64 27.98 -3.34 0.25
CA LEU A 64 26.95 -3.28 1.30
C LEU A 64 25.53 -3.26 0.72
N ILE A 65 25.33 -2.61 -0.42
CA ILE A 65 24.03 -2.64 -1.14
C ILE A 65 23.72 -4.08 -1.57
N GLU A 66 24.71 -4.80 -2.10
CA GLU A 66 24.54 -6.21 -2.46
C GLU A 66 24.21 -7.07 -1.24
N HIS A 67 24.88 -6.83 -0.10
CA HIS A 67 24.58 -7.50 1.17
C HIS A 67 23.15 -7.20 1.66
N ILE A 68 22.70 -5.94 1.56
CA ILE A 68 21.31 -5.55 1.89
C ILE A 68 20.31 -6.32 1.02
N PHE A 69 20.54 -6.42 -0.30
CA PHE A 69 19.65 -7.16 -1.20
C PHE A 69 19.64 -8.65 -0.91
N HIS A 70 20.80 -9.24 -0.64
CA HIS A 70 20.89 -10.65 -0.26
C HIS A 70 20.12 -10.93 1.05
N LEU A 71 20.32 -10.11 2.07
CA LEU A 71 19.59 -10.23 3.33
C LEU A 71 18.07 -10.05 3.13
N ALA A 72 17.65 -9.10 2.31
CA ALA A 72 16.24 -8.92 1.99
C ALA A 72 15.64 -10.17 1.32
N GLN A 73 16.38 -10.83 0.44
CA GLN A 73 16.00 -12.09 -0.17
C GLN A 73 15.88 -13.21 0.86
N GLU A 74 16.84 -13.34 1.78
CA GLU A 74 16.80 -14.32 2.86
C GLU A 74 15.60 -14.12 3.79
N ILE A 75 15.32 -12.86 4.18
CA ILE A 75 14.17 -12.51 5.01
C ILE A 75 12.86 -12.86 4.26
N LYS A 76 12.75 -12.49 2.98
CA LYS A 76 11.61 -12.87 2.14
C LYS A 76 11.44 -14.38 2.09
N HIS A 77 12.52 -15.13 1.87
CA HIS A 77 12.47 -16.59 1.82
C HIS A 77 12.09 -17.21 3.17
N LYS A 78 12.59 -16.67 4.26
CA LYS A 78 12.26 -17.12 5.63
C LYS A 78 10.77 -17.02 5.94
N PHE A 79 10.11 -15.92 5.55
CA PHE A 79 8.69 -15.69 5.87
C PHE A 79 7.71 -16.17 4.81
N TYR A 80 8.10 -16.14 3.56
CA TYR A 80 7.22 -16.45 2.41
C TYR A 80 7.64 -17.68 1.63
N GLY A 81 8.89 -18.14 1.77
CA GLY A 81 9.43 -19.22 0.94
C GLY A 81 9.31 -18.88 -0.54
N ASN A 82 8.89 -19.84 -1.34
CA ASN A 82 8.68 -19.66 -2.79
C ASN A 82 7.26 -19.18 -3.15
N ARG A 83 6.46 -18.76 -2.17
CA ARG A 83 5.11 -18.30 -2.43
C ARG A 83 5.10 -16.95 -3.15
N ILE A 84 4.25 -16.86 -4.17
CA ILE A 84 3.90 -15.63 -4.85
C ILE A 84 2.49 -15.24 -4.42
N VAL A 85 2.29 -13.97 -4.06
CA VAL A 85 0.97 -13.45 -3.73
C VAL A 85 0.30 -13.00 -5.01
N MET A 86 -0.77 -13.69 -5.39
CA MET A 86 -1.61 -13.29 -6.52
C MET A 86 -2.88 -12.62 -6.04
N PHE A 87 -3.29 -11.57 -6.71
CA PHE A 87 -4.54 -10.85 -6.48
C PHE A 87 -5.09 -10.36 -7.82
N ALA A 88 -6.37 -10.04 -7.84
CA ALA A 88 -7.01 -9.35 -8.96
C ALA A 88 -7.42 -7.94 -8.52
N PRO A 89 -7.22 -6.91 -9.34
CA PRO A 89 -7.82 -5.60 -9.09
C PRO A 89 -9.33 -5.67 -9.32
N LEU A 90 -10.10 -4.97 -8.50
CA LEU A 90 -11.52 -4.72 -8.67
C LEU A 90 -11.76 -3.21 -8.66
N TYR A 91 -12.02 -2.66 -9.83
CA TYR A 91 -12.25 -1.23 -10.02
C TYR A 91 -13.69 -0.89 -9.66
N LEU A 92 -13.90 -0.34 -8.46
CA LEU A 92 -15.23 0.01 -7.96
C LEU A 92 -15.79 1.26 -8.66
N SER A 93 -14.93 2.25 -8.92
CA SER A 93 -15.33 3.51 -9.53
C SER A 93 -14.15 4.27 -10.13
N ASN A 94 -14.35 4.88 -11.29
CA ASN A 94 -13.39 5.78 -11.92
C ASN A 94 -13.78 7.28 -11.80
N TYR A 95 -14.75 7.62 -10.95
CA TYR A 95 -15.03 9.00 -10.60
C TYR A 95 -13.91 9.54 -9.70
N CYS A 96 -13.35 10.70 -10.07
CA CYS A 96 -12.27 11.34 -9.33
C CYS A 96 -12.33 12.85 -9.49
N VAL A 97 -12.08 13.59 -8.42
CA VAL A 97 -12.04 15.07 -8.39
C VAL A 97 -10.63 15.63 -8.62
N ASN A 98 -9.61 14.79 -8.59
CA ASN A 98 -8.21 15.19 -8.70
C ASN A 98 -7.75 15.43 -10.15
N GLY A 99 -6.63 16.10 -10.28
CA GLY A 99 -6.04 16.47 -11.56
C GLY A 99 -4.68 15.80 -11.86
N CYS A 100 -4.42 14.60 -11.34
CA CYS A 100 -3.15 13.89 -11.50
C CYS A 100 -2.79 13.70 -12.98
N VAL A 101 -1.63 14.17 -13.38
CA VAL A 101 -1.25 14.28 -14.81
C VAL A 101 -1.09 12.94 -15.53
N TYR A 102 -0.80 11.87 -14.81
CA TYR A 102 -0.60 10.52 -15.37
C TYR A 102 -1.82 9.62 -15.26
N CYS A 103 -2.79 9.96 -14.40
CA CYS A 103 -3.91 9.06 -14.08
C CYS A 103 -5.07 9.28 -15.06
N PRO A 104 -5.59 8.23 -15.73
CA PRO A 104 -6.73 8.39 -16.65
C PRO A 104 -8.01 8.81 -15.93
N TYR A 105 -8.12 8.64 -14.62
CA TYR A 105 -9.31 9.03 -13.84
C TYR A 105 -9.38 10.52 -13.52
N HIS A 106 -8.32 11.31 -13.82
CA HIS A 106 -8.30 12.74 -13.50
C HIS A 106 -9.53 13.48 -14.05
N LEU A 107 -9.99 14.47 -13.30
CA LEU A 107 -11.25 15.21 -13.55
C LEU A 107 -11.37 15.76 -14.98
N LYS A 108 -10.27 16.23 -15.55
CA LYS A 108 -10.24 16.87 -16.88
C LYS A 108 -10.32 15.87 -18.04
N ASN A 109 -10.13 14.57 -17.79
CA ASN A 109 -10.26 13.57 -18.85
C ASN A 109 -11.72 13.38 -19.25
N LYS A 110 -12.04 13.78 -20.47
CA LYS A 110 -13.39 13.68 -21.07
C LYS A 110 -13.54 12.50 -22.04
N THR A 111 -12.47 11.72 -22.22
CA THR A 111 -12.44 10.62 -23.20
C THR A 111 -12.88 9.28 -22.61
N ILE A 112 -12.87 9.13 -21.27
CA ILE A 112 -13.32 7.90 -20.62
C ILE A 112 -14.75 8.02 -20.12
N ALA A 113 -15.51 6.93 -20.28
CA ALA A 113 -16.81 6.80 -19.64
C ALA A 113 -16.63 6.68 -18.09
N ARG A 114 -17.37 7.51 -17.36
CA ARG A 114 -17.39 7.42 -15.89
C ARG A 114 -18.36 6.35 -15.45
N LYS A 115 -17.88 5.47 -14.57
CA LYS A 115 -18.67 4.38 -14.02
C LYS A 115 -18.38 4.18 -12.54
N LYS A 116 -19.43 3.84 -11.80
CA LYS A 116 -19.39 3.32 -10.42
C LYS A 116 -20.19 2.03 -10.42
N LEU A 117 -19.64 0.96 -9.92
CA LEU A 117 -20.31 -0.33 -9.85
C LEU A 117 -21.44 -0.31 -8.81
N THR A 118 -22.56 -0.88 -9.17
CA THR A 118 -23.62 -1.24 -8.22
C THR A 118 -23.21 -2.47 -7.40
N GLN A 119 -23.87 -2.72 -6.28
CA GLN A 119 -23.58 -3.92 -5.46
C GLN A 119 -23.85 -5.22 -6.24
N GLU A 120 -24.81 -5.21 -7.15
CA GLU A 120 -25.10 -6.35 -8.02
C GLU A 120 -23.99 -6.57 -9.07
N GLU A 121 -23.45 -5.50 -9.65
CA GLU A 121 -22.31 -5.59 -10.55
C GLU A 121 -21.07 -6.10 -9.82
N ILE A 122 -20.81 -5.62 -8.58
CA ILE A 122 -19.73 -6.12 -7.73
C ILE A 122 -19.88 -7.63 -7.50
N ARG A 123 -21.10 -8.13 -7.24
CA ARG A 123 -21.33 -9.57 -7.09
C ARG A 123 -20.94 -10.35 -8.34
N LYS A 124 -21.34 -9.88 -9.53
CA LYS A 124 -21.03 -10.53 -10.80
C LYS A 124 -19.51 -10.58 -11.06
N GLU A 125 -18.83 -9.46 -10.86
CA GLU A 125 -17.37 -9.37 -11.02
C GLU A 125 -16.64 -10.31 -10.06
N VAL A 126 -17.04 -10.33 -8.78
CA VAL A 126 -16.41 -11.17 -7.78
C VAL A 126 -16.62 -12.66 -8.08
N ILE A 127 -17.79 -13.06 -8.57
CA ILE A 127 -18.07 -14.44 -8.98
C ILE A 127 -17.16 -14.81 -10.16
N ALA A 128 -17.03 -13.96 -11.18
CA ALA A 128 -16.15 -14.17 -12.31
C ALA A 128 -14.69 -14.31 -11.87
N LEU A 129 -14.21 -13.43 -10.99
CA LEU A 129 -12.86 -13.50 -10.44
C LEU A 129 -12.61 -14.76 -9.61
N GLN A 130 -13.62 -15.24 -8.86
CA GLN A 130 -13.52 -16.51 -8.14
C GLN A 130 -13.46 -17.71 -9.09
N ASP A 131 -14.19 -17.68 -10.21
CA ASP A 131 -14.12 -18.70 -11.25
C ASP A 131 -12.75 -18.75 -11.92
N MET A 132 -12.07 -17.60 -12.04
CA MET A 132 -10.68 -17.50 -12.49
C MET A 132 -9.66 -17.98 -11.43
N GLY A 133 -10.12 -18.34 -10.23
CA GLY A 133 -9.26 -18.84 -9.13
C GLY A 133 -8.77 -17.80 -8.15
N HIS A 134 -9.12 -16.53 -8.30
CA HIS A 134 -8.68 -15.48 -7.38
C HIS A 134 -9.31 -15.61 -6.00
N LYS A 135 -8.50 -15.42 -4.95
CA LYS A 135 -8.89 -15.44 -3.53
C LYS A 135 -8.55 -14.14 -2.82
N ARG A 136 -7.88 -13.22 -3.53
CA ARG A 136 -7.49 -11.90 -3.02
C ARG A 136 -7.87 -10.86 -4.04
N LEU A 137 -8.39 -9.72 -3.56
CA LEU A 137 -8.72 -8.57 -4.40
C LEU A 137 -7.96 -7.35 -3.89
N ALA A 138 -7.66 -6.43 -4.82
CA ALA A 138 -7.30 -5.06 -4.52
C ALA A 138 -8.45 -4.17 -5.02
N LEU A 139 -9.07 -3.43 -4.12
CA LEU A 139 -10.13 -2.50 -4.48
C LEU A 139 -9.52 -1.20 -4.96
N GLU A 140 -9.97 -0.73 -6.11
CA GLU A 140 -9.51 0.50 -6.74
C GLU A 140 -10.67 1.48 -6.87
N ALA A 141 -10.48 2.70 -6.42
CA ALA A 141 -11.46 3.79 -6.62
C ALA A 141 -10.76 5.14 -6.72
N GLY A 142 -11.28 6.03 -7.56
CA GLY A 142 -10.87 7.41 -7.58
C GLY A 142 -11.42 8.19 -6.36
N GLU A 143 -10.80 9.32 -6.06
CA GLU A 143 -11.23 10.20 -4.98
C GLU A 143 -12.43 11.05 -5.41
N ASP A 144 -13.58 10.76 -4.87
CA ASP A 144 -14.80 11.56 -5.04
C ASP A 144 -15.69 11.36 -3.81
N PRO A 145 -15.64 12.25 -2.80
CA PRO A 145 -16.40 12.09 -1.57
C PRO A 145 -17.91 12.00 -1.75
N LEU A 146 -18.44 12.55 -2.85
CA LEU A 146 -19.87 12.50 -3.13
C LEU A 146 -20.29 11.20 -3.85
N ARG A 147 -19.46 10.73 -4.79
CA ARG A 147 -19.79 9.53 -5.57
C ARG A 147 -19.24 8.25 -4.98
N ASN A 148 -18.08 8.34 -4.30
CA ASN A 148 -17.39 7.23 -3.67
C ASN A 148 -17.24 7.46 -2.16
N PRO A 149 -18.34 7.76 -1.41
CA PRO A 149 -18.24 7.95 0.03
C PRO A 149 -17.72 6.67 0.71
N ILE A 150 -17.20 6.82 1.92
CA ILE A 150 -16.63 5.67 2.66
C ILE A 150 -17.66 4.56 2.89
N GLU A 151 -18.92 4.90 3.08
CA GLU A 151 -20.02 3.96 3.25
C GLU A 151 -20.17 3.02 2.06
N TYR A 152 -20.00 3.55 0.83
CA TYR A 152 -20.03 2.74 -0.39
C TYR A 152 -18.86 1.74 -0.42
N ILE A 153 -17.66 2.17 -0.01
CA ILE A 153 -16.50 1.28 0.07
C ILE A 153 -16.73 0.17 1.10
N LEU A 154 -17.22 0.53 2.28
CA LEU A 154 -17.52 -0.43 3.35
C LEU A 154 -18.62 -1.42 2.93
N GLU A 155 -19.68 -0.94 2.28
CA GLU A 155 -20.74 -1.80 1.74
C GLU A 155 -20.18 -2.75 0.67
N SER A 156 -19.33 -2.26 -0.22
CA SER A 156 -18.68 -3.07 -1.25
C SER A 156 -17.83 -4.19 -0.62
N ILE A 157 -17.07 -3.89 0.44
CA ILE A 157 -16.29 -4.89 1.19
C ILE A 157 -17.22 -5.95 1.82
N ARG A 158 -18.31 -5.52 2.46
CA ARG A 158 -19.32 -6.45 3.03
C ARG A 158 -19.93 -7.35 1.95
N THR A 159 -20.29 -6.76 0.82
CA THR A 159 -20.80 -7.50 -0.34
C THR A 159 -19.81 -8.57 -0.79
N ILE A 160 -18.53 -8.19 -1.01
CA ILE A 160 -17.47 -9.10 -1.45
C ILE A 160 -17.33 -10.28 -0.49
N TYR A 161 -17.24 -10.04 0.82
CA TYR A 161 -17.07 -11.10 1.81
C TYR A 161 -18.34 -11.96 2.01
N SER A 162 -19.53 -11.44 1.66
CA SER A 162 -20.77 -12.21 1.74
C SER A 162 -20.89 -13.28 0.65
N ILE A 163 -20.11 -13.18 -0.44
CA ILE A 163 -20.23 -14.06 -1.59
C ILE A 163 -19.56 -15.40 -1.29
N LYS A 164 -20.36 -16.45 -1.31
CA LYS A 164 -19.93 -17.84 -1.33
C LYS A 164 -20.26 -18.39 -2.71
N HIS A 165 -19.25 -18.78 -3.46
CA HIS A 165 -19.42 -19.29 -4.82
C HIS A 165 -18.68 -20.62 -4.97
N LYS A 166 -19.42 -21.68 -5.34
CA LYS A 166 -18.89 -23.04 -5.35
C LYS A 166 -18.24 -23.37 -3.99
N ASN A 167 -17.01 -23.85 -3.99
CA ASN A 167 -16.22 -24.14 -2.77
C ASN A 167 -15.30 -22.99 -2.36
N GLY A 168 -15.57 -21.77 -2.84
CA GLY A 168 -14.68 -20.62 -2.68
C GLY A 168 -15.33 -19.40 -2.04
N ALA A 169 -14.45 -18.56 -1.51
CA ALA A 169 -14.75 -17.20 -1.07
C ALA A 169 -13.50 -16.34 -1.21
N ILE A 170 -13.69 -15.04 -1.32
CA ILE A 170 -12.56 -14.08 -1.20
C ILE A 170 -12.07 -14.13 0.25
N ARG A 171 -10.77 -14.27 0.42
CA ARG A 171 -10.11 -14.41 1.74
C ARG A 171 -9.43 -13.13 2.19
N ARG A 172 -9.11 -12.24 1.26
CA ARG A 172 -8.46 -10.97 1.55
C ARG A 172 -8.85 -9.91 0.54
N VAL A 173 -9.18 -8.75 1.06
CA VAL A 173 -9.37 -7.51 0.31
C VAL A 173 -8.29 -6.54 0.75
N ASN A 174 -7.48 -6.07 -0.18
CA ASN A 174 -6.62 -4.91 0.00
C ASN A 174 -7.42 -3.69 -0.47
N VAL A 175 -7.38 -2.63 0.32
CA VAL A 175 -8.07 -1.38 0.00
C VAL A 175 -7.05 -0.41 -0.58
N ASN A 176 -7.17 -0.11 -1.86
CA ASN A 176 -6.33 0.80 -2.61
C ASN A 176 -7.20 1.91 -3.20
N ILE A 177 -7.96 2.54 -2.32
CA ILE A 177 -8.79 3.72 -2.63
C ILE A 177 -7.94 4.99 -2.50
N ALA A 178 -8.46 6.09 -3.02
CA ALA A 178 -7.86 7.39 -2.83
C ALA A 178 -7.92 7.85 -1.35
N ALA A 179 -7.26 8.97 -1.06
CA ALA A 179 -7.22 9.55 0.26
C ALA A 179 -8.64 9.79 0.83
N THR A 180 -8.77 9.62 2.12
CA THR A 180 -9.98 9.88 2.90
C THR A 180 -9.62 10.68 4.14
N THR A 181 -10.56 10.93 5.05
CA THR A 181 -10.28 11.65 6.29
C THR A 181 -9.66 10.75 7.35
N VAL A 182 -9.08 11.35 8.39
CA VAL A 182 -8.47 10.61 9.52
C VAL A 182 -9.55 9.85 10.32
N GLU A 183 -10.79 10.36 10.33
CA GLU A 183 -11.92 9.73 11.02
C GLU A 183 -12.40 8.43 10.33
N ASN A 184 -12.20 8.33 9.02
CA ASN A 184 -12.58 7.16 8.21
C ASN A 184 -11.54 6.03 8.27
#